data_8c649cd7102f20113b0fa6354d5f8aba
#
_entry.id   8c649cd7102f20113b0fa6354d5f8aba
#
_cell.length_a   1.000
_cell.length_b   1.000
_cell.length_c   1.000
_cell.angle_alpha   90.00
_cell.angle_beta   90.00
_cell.angle_gamma   90.00
#
_symmetry.space_group_name_H-M   'P 1'
#
loop_
_entity.id
_entity.type
_entity.pdbx_description
1 polymer ?
#
loop_
_entity_poly.entity_id
_entity_poly.type
_entity_poly.pdbx_seq_one_letter_code
_entity_poly.pdbx_strand_id
1 'polypeptide(L)'
;MRILFVHGWRSVPGGVKPTFLAQQGHEVIEPNLSDEDFEEAVRMAQAEYDRHRPAVVVGSSRGGAVAMNMDSGGAKLVLLCPAWKRHGTARTVKPGTVILHSRADDVVPFADSEELVRNSGLPASALVEVGTDHRLADREPLRRMLEACEATDTRRG
;
A
#
# COMPACT_ATOMS: atom_id res chain seq x y z
N MET A 1 -6.38 -3.66 14.86
CA MET A 1 -7.00 -4.32 13.69
C MET A 1 -5.98 -5.20 12.98
N ARG A 2 -6.42 -6.03 12.08
CA ARG A 2 -5.54 -6.90 11.30
C ARG A 2 -5.16 -6.21 9.99
N ILE A 3 -3.87 -6.11 9.71
CA ILE A 3 -3.32 -5.44 8.53
C ILE A 3 -2.46 -6.42 7.75
N LEU A 4 -2.72 -6.54 6.46
CA LEU A 4 -1.84 -7.26 5.54
C LEU A 4 -0.85 -6.24 4.96
N PHE A 5 0.44 -6.43 5.22
CA PHE A 5 1.50 -5.57 4.69
C PHE A 5 2.23 -6.28 3.54
N VAL A 6 2.17 -5.67 2.36
CA VAL A 6 2.75 -6.20 1.12
C VAL A 6 4.01 -5.38 0.81
N HIS A 7 5.17 -5.99 1.08
CA HIS A 7 6.47 -5.32 0.98
C HIS A 7 6.95 -5.16 -0.47
N GLY A 8 7.95 -4.30 -0.63
CA GLY A 8 8.56 -4.02 -1.93
C GLY A 8 9.58 -5.08 -2.37
N TRP A 9 10.18 -4.82 -3.52
CA TRP A 9 11.18 -5.69 -4.13
C TRP A 9 12.43 -5.80 -3.23
N ARG A 10 12.92 -7.02 -3.06
CA ARG A 10 14.08 -7.37 -2.21
C ARG A 10 13.93 -6.97 -0.75
N SER A 11 12.73 -6.61 -0.33
CA SER A 11 12.43 -6.42 1.07
C SER A 11 12.17 -7.77 1.73
N VAL A 12 12.38 -7.81 3.03
CA VAL A 12 12.11 -8.99 3.84
C VAL A 12 11.16 -8.60 4.97
N PRO A 13 10.44 -9.58 5.57
CA PRO A 13 9.63 -9.32 6.75
C PRO A 13 10.45 -8.68 7.88
N GLY A 14 9.82 -7.83 8.68
CA GLY A 14 10.45 -7.15 9.80
C GLY A 14 10.99 -5.76 9.48
N GLY A 15 10.62 -5.17 8.34
CA GLY A 15 11.01 -3.81 7.99
C GLY A 15 10.38 -2.74 8.88
N VAL A 16 10.82 -1.48 8.69
CA VAL A 16 10.43 -0.35 9.54
C VAL A 16 8.92 -0.11 9.54
N LYS A 17 8.29 -0.11 8.37
CA LYS A 17 6.86 0.21 8.25
C LYS A 17 5.96 -0.82 8.92
N PRO A 18 6.09 -2.13 8.63
CA PRO A 18 5.24 -3.12 9.31
C PRO A 18 5.55 -3.21 10.81
N THR A 19 6.81 -3.05 11.21
CA THR A 19 7.19 -3.03 12.64
C THR A 19 6.51 -1.87 13.36
N PHE A 20 6.50 -0.68 12.74
CA PHE A 20 5.84 0.49 13.30
C PHE A 20 4.33 0.22 13.54
N LEU A 21 3.66 -0.34 12.55
CA LEU A 21 2.23 -0.67 12.69
C LEU A 21 1.97 -1.68 13.81
N ALA A 22 2.83 -2.69 13.94
CA ALA A 22 2.73 -3.67 15.02
C ALA A 22 2.94 -3.01 16.40
N GLN A 23 3.88 -2.09 16.50
CA GLN A 23 4.13 -1.34 17.74
C GLN A 23 2.95 -0.46 18.15
N GLN A 24 2.10 -0.09 17.21
CA GLN A 24 0.88 0.68 17.48
C GLN A 24 -0.31 -0.21 17.88
N GLY A 25 -0.09 -1.49 18.10
CA GLY A 25 -1.10 -2.41 18.60
C GLY A 25 -1.86 -3.17 17.52
N HIS A 26 -1.43 -3.09 16.26
CA HIS A 26 -2.09 -3.82 15.16
C HIS A 26 -1.47 -5.21 14.96
N GLU A 27 -2.28 -6.16 14.53
CA GLU A 27 -1.81 -7.47 14.10
C GLU A 27 -1.39 -7.36 12.63
N VAL A 28 -0.09 -7.47 12.35
CA VAL A 28 0.44 -7.32 11.00
C VAL A 28 0.81 -8.67 10.42
N ILE A 29 0.19 -9.01 9.28
CA ILE A 29 0.51 -10.19 8.50
C ILE A 29 1.43 -9.73 7.38
N GLU A 30 2.64 -10.27 7.33
CA GLU A 30 3.65 -9.84 6.38
C GLU A 30 4.24 -11.06 5.67
N PRO A 31 3.64 -11.49 4.54
CA PRO A 31 4.17 -12.63 3.80
C PRO A 31 5.49 -12.28 3.11
N ASN A 32 6.37 -13.27 3.02
CA ASN A 32 7.60 -13.16 2.25
C ASN A 32 7.30 -13.48 0.79
N LEU A 33 7.21 -12.44 -0.05
CA LEU A 33 6.74 -12.55 -1.42
C LEU A 33 7.88 -12.86 -2.39
N SER A 34 7.54 -13.52 -3.51
CA SER A 34 8.48 -13.80 -4.59
C SER A 34 8.97 -12.49 -5.22
N ASP A 35 10.29 -12.29 -5.30
CA ASP A 35 10.90 -11.15 -5.99
C ASP A 35 10.98 -11.37 -7.50
N GLU A 36 11.06 -12.61 -7.93
CA GLU A 36 11.34 -12.98 -9.33
C GLU A 36 10.06 -13.13 -10.16
N ASP A 37 8.97 -13.55 -9.53
CA ASP A 37 7.68 -13.81 -10.22
C ASP A 37 6.60 -12.94 -9.61
N PHE A 38 6.21 -11.89 -10.34
CA PHE A 38 5.19 -10.95 -9.87
C PHE A 38 3.82 -11.60 -9.70
N GLU A 39 3.42 -12.46 -10.64
CA GLU A 39 2.13 -13.15 -10.55
C GLU A 39 2.09 -14.08 -9.35
N GLU A 40 3.21 -14.77 -9.06
CA GLU A 40 3.34 -15.58 -7.85
C GLU A 40 3.22 -14.73 -6.60
N ALA A 41 3.85 -13.55 -6.57
CA ALA A 41 3.73 -12.64 -5.45
C ALA A 41 2.26 -12.23 -5.22
N VAL A 42 1.51 -11.99 -6.28
CA VAL A 42 0.07 -11.67 -6.20
C VAL A 42 -0.69 -12.86 -5.60
N ARG A 43 -0.43 -14.08 -6.08
CA ARG A 43 -1.09 -15.30 -5.56
C ARG A 43 -0.78 -15.50 -4.08
N MET A 44 0.47 -15.31 -3.66
CA MET A 44 0.89 -15.45 -2.27
C MET A 44 0.18 -14.42 -1.37
N ALA A 45 0.14 -13.17 -1.79
CA ALA A 45 -0.53 -12.12 -1.05
C ALA A 45 -2.04 -12.36 -0.99
N GLN A 46 -2.64 -12.83 -2.10
CA GLN A 46 -4.07 -13.16 -2.15
C GLN A 46 -4.42 -14.29 -1.19
N ALA A 47 -3.58 -15.33 -1.14
CA ALA A 47 -3.79 -16.45 -0.22
C ALA A 47 -3.78 -16.01 1.23
N GLU A 48 -2.86 -15.11 1.59
CA GLU A 48 -2.79 -14.55 2.95
C GLU A 48 -4.00 -13.66 3.25
N TYR A 49 -4.45 -12.88 2.27
CA TYR A 49 -5.68 -12.09 2.41
C TYR A 49 -6.89 -13.00 2.66
N ASP A 50 -7.05 -14.03 1.86
CA ASP A 50 -8.20 -14.94 1.96
C ASP A 50 -8.20 -15.70 3.30
N ARG A 51 -7.01 -16.03 3.79
CA ARG A 51 -6.83 -16.75 5.05
C ARG A 51 -7.13 -15.89 6.27
N HIS A 52 -6.66 -14.64 6.28
CA HIS A 52 -6.69 -13.78 7.46
C HIS A 52 -7.79 -12.72 7.45
N ARG A 53 -8.34 -12.39 6.30
CA ARG A 53 -9.39 -11.38 6.13
C ARG A 53 -9.05 -10.06 6.84
N PRO A 54 -7.94 -9.41 6.47
CA PRO A 54 -7.53 -8.18 7.12
C PRO A 54 -8.50 -7.03 6.87
N ALA A 55 -8.54 -6.07 7.78
CA ALA A 55 -9.34 -4.86 7.62
C ALA A 55 -8.66 -3.86 6.66
N VAL A 56 -7.32 -3.93 6.56
CA VAL A 56 -6.53 -3.00 5.74
C VAL A 56 -5.45 -3.80 5.00
N VAL A 57 -5.23 -3.44 3.74
CA VAL A 57 -4.07 -3.91 2.96
C VAL A 57 -3.18 -2.70 2.71
N VAL A 58 -1.93 -2.78 3.13
CA VAL A 58 -0.91 -1.75 2.88
C VAL A 58 0.09 -2.32 1.89
N GLY A 59 0.28 -1.65 0.77
CA GLY A 59 1.26 -2.07 -0.23
C GLY A 59 2.29 -0.98 -0.49
N SER A 60 3.57 -1.34 -0.48
CA SER A 60 4.68 -0.40 -0.65
C SER A 60 5.48 -0.71 -1.91
N SER A 61 5.66 0.28 -2.78
CA SER A 61 6.44 0.19 -4.00
C SER A 61 5.92 -0.94 -4.92
N ARG A 62 6.74 -1.95 -5.24
CA ARG A 62 6.29 -3.14 -5.97
C ARG A 62 5.13 -3.82 -5.24
N GLY A 63 5.17 -3.84 -3.90
CA GLY A 63 4.08 -4.35 -3.09
C GLY A 63 2.77 -3.57 -3.27
N GLY A 64 2.85 -2.30 -3.59
CA GLY A 64 1.69 -1.49 -3.98
C GLY A 64 1.06 -2.00 -5.27
N ALA A 65 1.88 -2.33 -6.26
CA ALA A 65 1.39 -2.95 -7.49
C ALA A 65 0.79 -4.34 -7.23
N VAL A 66 1.41 -5.14 -6.35
CA VAL A 66 0.84 -6.43 -5.93
C VAL A 66 -0.55 -6.22 -5.34
N ALA A 67 -0.68 -5.29 -4.40
CA ALA A 67 -1.95 -4.98 -3.74
C ALA A 67 -3.02 -4.55 -4.75
N MET A 68 -2.64 -3.78 -5.76
CA MET A 68 -3.56 -3.34 -6.82
C MET A 68 -4.05 -4.49 -7.70
N ASN A 69 -3.27 -5.55 -7.84
CA ASN A 69 -3.62 -6.70 -8.67
C ASN A 69 -4.28 -7.83 -7.85
N MET A 70 -4.50 -7.63 -6.56
CA MET A 70 -5.27 -8.50 -5.69
C MET A 70 -6.75 -8.12 -5.71
N ASP A 71 -7.59 -9.08 -5.29
CA ASP A 71 -8.95 -8.79 -4.87
C ASP A 71 -8.92 -8.57 -3.36
N SER A 72 -8.93 -7.31 -2.95
CA SER A 72 -8.89 -6.92 -1.54
C SER A 72 -10.29 -6.69 -0.94
N GLY A 73 -11.34 -7.05 -1.68
CA GLY A 73 -12.73 -7.04 -1.19
C GLY A 73 -13.12 -5.76 -0.49
N GLY A 74 -13.64 -5.88 0.73
CA GLY A 74 -14.04 -4.73 1.55
C GLY A 74 -12.92 -4.12 2.39
N ALA A 75 -11.69 -4.63 2.30
CA ALA A 75 -10.57 -4.06 3.04
C ALA A 75 -10.21 -2.66 2.52
N LYS A 76 -9.76 -1.80 3.40
CA LYS A 76 -9.20 -0.51 3.01
C LYS A 76 -7.85 -0.73 2.33
N LEU A 77 -7.59 0.02 1.26
CA LEU A 77 -6.33 -0.05 0.53
C LEU A 77 -5.50 1.20 0.81
N VAL A 78 -4.29 1.02 1.32
CA VAL A 78 -3.33 2.10 1.57
C VAL A 78 -2.07 1.79 0.77
N LEU A 79 -1.71 2.66 -0.14
CA LEU A 79 -0.57 2.47 -1.04
C LEU A 79 0.53 3.49 -0.76
N LEU A 80 1.75 3.01 -0.66
CA LEU A 80 2.94 3.83 -0.46
C LEU A 80 3.77 3.77 -1.75
N CYS A 81 3.91 4.93 -2.43
CA CYS A 81 4.68 5.05 -3.67
C CYS A 81 4.52 3.83 -4.60
N PRO A 82 3.29 3.49 -5.01
CA PRO A 82 3.03 2.25 -5.75
C PRO A 82 3.68 2.24 -7.13
N ALA A 83 4.42 1.17 -7.42
CA ALA A 83 5.13 0.99 -8.70
C ALA A 83 4.23 0.32 -9.76
N TRP A 84 3.01 0.80 -9.91
CA TRP A 84 1.98 0.17 -10.72
C TRP A 84 2.24 0.21 -12.23
N LYS A 85 3.03 1.17 -12.71
CA LYS A 85 3.39 1.23 -14.13
C LYS A 85 4.45 0.19 -14.53
N ARG A 86 5.19 -0.32 -13.54
CA ARG A 86 6.29 -1.27 -13.78
C ARG A 86 5.87 -2.72 -13.61
N HIS A 87 4.78 -2.96 -12.89
CA HIS A 87 4.37 -4.30 -12.49
C HIS A 87 2.86 -4.46 -12.62
N GLY A 88 2.46 -5.61 -13.17
CA GLY A 88 1.05 -5.99 -13.26
C GLY A 88 0.27 -5.21 -14.32
N THR A 89 -1.04 -5.41 -14.31
CA THR A 89 -1.95 -4.87 -15.32
C THR A 89 -2.95 -3.85 -14.76
N ALA A 90 -3.10 -3.77 -13.43
CA ALA A 90 -4.05 -2.86 -12.82
C ALA A 90 -3.65 -1.39 -13.07
N ARG A 91 -4.62 -0.57 -13.45
CA ARG A 91 -4.45 0.84 -13.78
C ARG A 91 -5.34 1.75 -12.95
N THR A 92 -6.16 1.16 -12.10
CA THR A 92 -7.10 1.86 -11.23
C THR A 92 -7.11 1.23 -9.86
N VAL A 93 -7.61 1.99 -8.88
CA VAL A 93 -7.84 1.49 -7.52
C VAL A 93 -9.27 1.82 -7.10
N LYS A 94 -9.76 1.10 -6.11
CA LYS A 94 -11.13 1.25 -5.61
C LYS A 94 -11.34 2.55 -4.87
N PRO A 95 -12.60 3.03 -4.77
CA PRO A 95 -12.93 4.19 -3.94
C PRO A 95 -12.45 4.00 -2.50
N GLY A 96 -12.06 5.11 -1.87
CA GLY A 96 -11.56 5.08 -0.48
C GLY A 96 -10.08 4.74 -0.34
N THR A 97 -9.39 4.39 -1.42
CA THR A 97 -7.95 4.16 -1.41
C THR A 97 -7.20 5.44 -1.06
N VAL A 98 -6.19 5.32 -0.20
CA VAL A 98 -5.28 6.41 0.15
C VAL A 98 -3.90 6.08 -0.40
N ILE A 99 -3.27 7.06 -1.04
CA ILE A 99 -1.94 6.93 -1.64
C ILE A 99 -1.01 7.93 -0.97
N LEU A 100 0.12 7.45 -0.44
CA LEU A 100 1.18 8.29 0.13
C LEU A 100 2.38 8.27 -0.80
N HIS A 101 2.92 9.43 -1.14
CA HIS A 101 4.03 9.52 -2.08
C HIS A 101 4.83 10.79 -1.84
N SER A 102 6.15 10.72 -1.98
CA SER A 102 7.03 11.88 -1.90
C SER A 102 7.27 12.47 -3.29
N ARG A 103 7.24 13.81 -3.40
CA ARG A 103 7.65 14.48 -4.64
C ARG A 103 9.12 14.30 -4.93
N ALA A 104 9.91 14.00 -3.91
CA ALA A 104 11.35 13.76 -4.04
C ALA A 104 11.70 12.29 -4.31
N ASP A 105 10.70 11.44 -4.58
CA ASP A 105 10.92 10.04 -4.92
C ASP A 105 11.69 9.93 -6.24
N ASP A 106 12.88 9.33 -6.19
CA ASP A 106 13.76 9.13 -7.34
C ASP A 106 13.65 7.74 -7.96
N VAL A 107 12.77 6.90 -7.45
CA VAL A 107 12.54 5.52 -7.93
C VAL A 107 11.21 5.43 -8.69
N VAL A 108 10.12 5.90 -8.08
CA VAL A 108 8.80 5.96 -8.69
C VAL A 108 8.38 7.42 -8.80
N PRO A 109 8.16 7.95 -10.01
CA PRO A 109 7.74 9.35 -10.17
C PRO A 109 6.44 9.64 -9.42
N PHE A 110 6.39 10.76 -8.70
CA PHE A 110 5.18 11.23 -8.03
C PHE A 110 4.01 11.39 -9.02
N ALA A 111 4.32 11.80 -10.24
CA ALA A 111 3.32 11.93 -11.30
C ALA A 111 2.57 10.63 -11.60
N ASP A 112 3.17 9.48 -11.35
CA ASP A 112 2.50 8.18 -11.54
C ASP A 112 1.33 8.01 -10.56
N SER A 113 1.47 8.53 -9.34
CA SER A 113 0.37 8.52 -8.37
C SER A 113 -0.70 9.55 -8.70
N GLU A 114 -0.33 10.69 -9.25
CA GLU A 114 -1.30 11.66 -9.76
C GLU A 114 -2.14 11.06 -10.90
N GLU A 115 -1.51 10.33 -11.81
CA GLU A 115 -2.19 9.63 -12.89
C GLU A 115 -3.14 8.55 -12.34
N LEU A 116 -2.69 7.80 -11.32
CA LEU A 116 -3.52 6.77 -10.70
C LEU A 116 -4.79 7.36 -10.08
N VAL A 117 -4.67 8.50 -9.42
CA VAL A 117 -5.82 9.24 -8.88
C VAL A 117 -6.80 9.61 -10.00
N ARG A 118 -6.30 10.16 -11.11
CA ARG A 118 -7.13 10.52 -12.26
C ARG A 118 -7.81 9.31 -12.88
N ASN A 119 -7.05 8.24 -13.13
CA ASN A 119 -7.60 7.01 -13.69
C ASN A 119 -8.72 6.43 -12.86
N SER A 120 -8.61 6.56 -11.54
CA SER A 120 -9.53 5.94 -10.58
C SER A 120 -10.72 6.82 -10.22
N GLY A 121 -10.72 8.08 -10.65
CA GLY A 121 -11.78 9.03 -10.26
C GLY A 121 -11.76 9.37 -8.78
N LEU A 122 -10.61 9.30 -8.12
CA LEU A 122 -10.47 9.62 -6.71
C LEU A 122 -10.40 11.13 -6.49
N PRO A 123 -10.82 11.63 -5.31
CA PRO A 123 -10.59 13.03 -4.99
C PRO A 123 -9.09 13.32 -4.83
N ALA A 124 -8.69 14.57 -5.04
CA ALA A 124 -7.29 14.96 -4.90
C ALA A 124 -6.74 14.66 -3.49
N SER A 125 -7.59 14.72 -2.48
CA SER A 125 -7.22 14.40 -1.08
C SER A 125 -6.82 12.95 -0.86
N ALA A 126 -7.11 12.05 -1.80
CA ALA A 126 -6.68 10.64 -1.72
C ALA A 126 -5.17 10.49 -1.89
N LEU A 127 -4.51 11.47 -2.52
CA LEU A 127 -3.06 11.49 -2.67
C LEU A 127 -2.46 12.42 -1.62
N VAL A 128 -1.72 11.80 -0.70
CA VAL A 128 -1.06 12.48 0.42
C VAL A 128 0.41 12.66 0.06
N GLU A 129 0.81 13.91 -0.17
CA GLU A 129 2.22 14.24 -0.37
C GLU A 129 2.93 14.22 0.97
N VAL A 130 3.92 13.34 1.13
CA VAL A 130 4.62 13.16 2.39
C VAL A 130 6.01 12.59 2.15
N GLY A 131 6.94 12.95 3.04
CA GLY A 131 8.28 12.39 3.03
C GLY A 131 9.24 13.06 2.09
N THR A 132 10.49 12.60 2.10
CA THR A 132 11.61 13.17 1.35
C THR A 132 12.32 12.14 0.46
N ASP A 133 11.82 10.90 0.40
CA ASP A 133 12.44 9.83 -0.37
C ASP A 133 11.41 8.75 -0.76
N HIS A 134 11.89 7.72 -1.45
CA HIS A 134 11.09 6.57 -1.86
C HIS A 134 10.72 5.65 -0.69
N ARG A 135 11.56 5.58 0.34
CA ARG A 135 11.37 4.61 1.43
C ARG A 135 10.19 4.93 2.34
N LEU A 136 9.87 6.21 2.50
CA LEU A 136 8.80 6.68 3.39
C LEU A 136 8.91 6.07 4.80
N ALA A 137 10.14 5.97 5.32
CA ALA A 137 10.43 5.34 6.61
C ALA A 137 10.71 6.36 7.73
N ASP A 138 10.65 7.65 7.42
CA ASP A 138 10.79 8.71 8.40
C ASP A 138 9.53 8.85 9.26
N ARG A 139 9.63 9.60 10.34
CA ARG A 139 8.56 9.75 11.34
C ARG A 139 7.25 10.24 10.73
N GLU A 140 7.28 11.26 9.88
CA GLU A 140 6.06 11.83 9.29
C GLU A 140 5.35 10.87 8.35
N PRO A 141 6.03 10.21 7.37
CA PRO A 141 5.39 9.19 6.56
C PRO A 141 4.80 8.03 7.37
N LEU A 142 5.51 7.58 8.41
CA LEU A 142 5.02 6.51 9.27
C LEU A 142 3.73 6.91 9.97
N ARG A 143 3.68 8.12 10.53
CA ARG A 143 2.49 8.65 11.19
C ARG A 143 1.31 8.77 10.23
N ARG A 144 1.57 9.28 9.02
CA ARG A 144 0.51 9.45 8.01
C ARG A 144 0.01 8.10 7.49
N MET A 145 0.88 7.10 7.38
CA MET A 145 0.47 5.74 7.06
C MET A 145 -0.47 5.18 8.13
N LEU A 146 -0.11 5.34 9.39
CA LEU A 146 -0.93 4.90 10.52
C LEU A 146 -2.30 5.57 10.49
N GLU A 147 -2.32 6.89 10.32
CA GLU A 147 -3.58 7.65 10.22
C GLU A 147 -4.46 7.12 9.08
N ALA A 148 -3.86 6.85 7.92
CA ALA A 148 -4.59 6.30 6.78
C ALA A 148 -5.19 4.93 7.08
N CYS A 149 -4.45 4.07 7.78
CA CYS A 149 -4.95 2.76 8.17
C CYS A 149 -6.11 2.85 9.18
N GLU A 150 -6.02 3.80 10.11
CA GLU A 150 -6.98 3.92 11.21
C GLU A 150 -8.18 4.81 10.88
N ALA A 151 -8.13 5.56 9.78
CA ALA A 151 -9.22 6.44 9.40
C ALA A 151 -10.49 5.65 9.08
N THR A 152 -11.59 6.04 9.69
CA THR A 152 -12.89 5.46 9.36
C THR A 152 -13.39 5.99 8.04
N ASP A 153 -14.06 5.13 7.26
CA ASP A 153 -14.72 5.57 6.03
C ASP A 153 -15.97 6.38 6.39
N THR A 154 -15.86 7.71 6.27
CA THR A 154 -16.94 8.64 6.57
C THR A 154 -18.08 8.60 5.54
N ARG A 155 -17.95 7.81 4.47
CA ARG A 155 -18.99 7.68 3.45
C ARG A 155 -20.10 6.71 3.82
N ARG A 156 -20.01 6.09 5.00
CA ARG A 156 -21.06 5.24 5.56
C ARG A 156 -21.97 6.03 6.51
N GLY A 157 -22.21 7.26 6.18
CA GLY A 157 -23.22 8.07 6.89
C GLY A 157 -24.58 7.85 6.30
#